data_9deb693b433c0a9f9f544899f427e050
#
_entry.id   9deb693b433c0a9f9f544899f427e050
#
_cell.length_a   1.000
_cell.length_b   1.000
_cell.length_c   1.000
_cell.angle_alpha   90.00
_cell.angle_beta   90.00
_cell.angle_gamma   90.00
#
_symmetry.space_group_name_H-M   'P 1'
#
loop_
_entity.id
_entity.type
_entity.pdbx_description
1 polymer ?
#
loop_
_entity_poly.entity_id
_entity_poly.type
_entity_poly.pdbx_seq_one_letter_code
_entity_poly.pdbx_strand_id
1 'polypeptide(L)' 'MANPDQKTILLEKAYDELKAICTKFQNQSGATDMEVNTLLQELARVYEKDIDYNYDIDWEV' A
#
# COMPACT_ATOMS: atom_id res chain seq x y z
N MET A 1 -12.04 -20.06 4.54
CA MET A 1 -11.97 -19.04 3.98
C MET A 1 -12.04 -17.90 4.84
N ALA A 2 -11.39 -16.93 4.57
CA ALA A 2 -11.36 -15.79 5.37
C ALA A 2 -12.59 -15.00 5.14
N ASN A 3 -13.20 -14.51 6.16
CA ASN A 3 -14.35 -13.76 5.91
C ASN A 3 -13.96 -12.35 5.61
N PRO A 4 -14.82 -11.61 5.00
CA PRO A 4 -14.52 -10.24 4.58
C PRO A 4 -14.12 -9.35 5.74
N ASP A 5 -14.71 -9.57 6.89
CA ASP A 5 -14.40 -8.74 8.01
C ASP A 5 -12.97 -8.86 8.43
N GLN A 6 -12.45 -10.07 8.40
CA GLN A 6 -11.09 -10.27 8.80
C GLN A 6 -10.14 -9.59 7.82
N LYS A 7 -10.45 -9.67 6.55
CA LYS A 7 -9.63 -9.05 5.55
C LYS A 7 -9.64 -7.53 5.71
N THR A 8 -10.80 -6.98 6.01
CA THR A 8 -10.92 -5.55 6.21
C THR A 8 -10.11 -5.10 7.43
N ILE A 9 -10.15 -5.87 8.49
CA ILE A 9 -9.40 -5.52 9.69
C ILE A 9 -7.91 -5.52 9.39
N LEU A 10 -7.44 -6.50 8.66
CA LEU A 10 -6.03 -6.58 8.33
C LEU A 10 -5.62 -5.45 7.40
N LEU A 11 -6.51 -5.07 6.50
CA LEU A 11 -6.24 -3.98 5.61
C LEU A 11 -6.11 -2.67 6.36
N GLU A 12 -7.00 -2.44 7.31
CA GLU A 12 -6.93 -1.22 8.10
C GLU A 12 -5.68 -1.18 8.95
N LYS A 13 -5.29 -2.33 9.47
CA LYS A 13 -4.10 -2.39 10.26
C LYS A 13 -2.88 -2.07 9.40
N ALA A 14 -2.83 -2.62 8.20
CA ALA A 14 -1.73 -2.36 7.30
C ALA A 14 -1.70 -0.88 6.93
N TYR A 15 -2.86 -0.29 6.72
CA TYR A 15 -2.94 1.10 6.37
C TYR A 15 -2.37 1.97 7.51
N ASP A 16 -2.74 1.64 8.75
CA ASP A 16 -2.24 2.40 9.88
C ASP A 16 -0.74 2.27 10.01
N GLU A 17 -0.21 1.09 9.77
CA GLU A 17 1.21 0.88 9.86
C GLU A 17 1.95 1.63 8.76
N LEU A 18 1.41 1.64 7.56
CA LEU A 18 2.02 2.38 6.48
C LEU A 18 1.99 3.87 6.76
N LYS A 19 0.90 4.34 7.35
CA LYS A 19 0.81 5.73 7.70
C LYS A 19 1.86 6.10 8.73
N ALA A 20 2.07 5.23 9.70
CA ALA A 20 3.07 5.48 10.73
C ALA A 20 4.47 5.50 10.14
N ILE A 21 4.74 4.62 9.20
CA ILE A 21 6.03 4.58 8.54
C ILE A 21 6.25 5.86 7.76
N CYS A 22 5.25 6.33 7.07
CA CYS A 22 5.38 7.56 6.30
C CYS A 22 5.63 8.75 7.22
N THR A 23 4.94 8.81 8.35
CA THR A 23 5.14 9.88 9.29
C THR A 23 6.55 9.85 9.85
N LYS A 24 7.04 8.66 10.16
CA LYS A 24 8.36 8.53 10.68
C LYS A 24 9.40 8.95 9.65
N PHE A 25 9.18 8.57 8.41
CA PHE A 25 10.06 8.96 7.32
C PHE A 25 10.11 10.48 7.21
N GLN A 26 8.96 11.13 7.29
CA GLN A 26 8.94 12.58 7.20
C GLN A 26 9.66 13.22 8.36
N ASN A 27 9.49 12.70 9.56
CA ASN A 27 10.13 13.28 10.71
C ASN A 27 11.64 13.12 10.67
N GLN A 28 12.09 12.02 10.13
CA GLN A 28 13.52 11.77 10.10
C GLN A 28 14.23 12.47 8.95
N SER A 29 13.53 12.62 7.84
CA SER A 29 14.18 13.18 6.66
C SER A 29 13.73 14.57 6.30
N GLY A 30 12.64 15.03 6.89
CA GLY A 30 12.12 16.33 6.50
C GLY A 30 11.36 16.29 5.19
N ALA A 31 10.97 15.11 4.75
CA ALA A 31 10.30 14.99 3.47
C ALA A 31 8.94 15.67 3.50
N THR A 32 8.55 16.21 2.37
CA THR A 32 7.25 16.85 2.26
C THR A 32 6.20 15.83 1.92
N ASP A 33 4.96 16.24 2.00
CA ASP A 33 3.86 15.34 1.65
C ASP A 33 3.99 14.91 0.20
N MET A 34 4.46 15.79 -0.66
CA MET A 34 4.63 15.44 -2.04
C MET A 34 5.67 14.34 -2.21
N GLU A 35 6.73 14.41 -1.43
CA GLU A 35 7.75 13.38 -1.49
C GLU A 35 7.23 12.05 -0.98
N VAL A 36 6.39 12.07 0.04
CA VAL A 36 5.79 10.85 0.53
C VAL A 36 4.86 10.28 -0.53
N ASN A 37 4.13 11.14 -1.21
CA ASN A 37 3.24 10.70 -2.27
C ASN A 37 4.04 10.00 -3.36
N THR A 38 5.19 10.56 -3.71
CA THR A 38 6.03 9.97 -4.73
C THR A 38 6.53 8.59 -4.27
N LEU A 39 6.91 8.49 -3.02
CA LEU A 39 7.35 7.21 -2.48
C LEU A 39 6.25 6.16 -2.59
N LEU A 40 5.04 6.54 -2.25
CA LEU A 40 3.93 5.60 -2.30
C LEU A 40 3.60 5.22 -3.73
N GLN A 41 3.75 6.15 -4.64
CA GLN A 41 3.49 5.84 -6.04
C GLN A 41 4.53 4.87 -6.57
N GLU A 42 5.79 5.04 -6.16
CA GLU A 42 6.81 4.12 -6.59
C GLU A 42 6.54 2.72 -6.07
N LEU A 43 6.08 2.63 -4.82
CA LEU A 43 5.77 1.34 -4.27
C LEU A 43 4.58 0.73 -5.00
N ALA A 44 3.60 1.54 -5.30
CA ALA A 44 2.42 1.03 -6.00
C ALA A 44 2.77 0.48 -7.36
N ARG A 45 3.79 1.02 -7.99
CA ARG A 45 4.16 0.55 -9.31
C ARG A 45 4.65 -0.88 -9.30
N VAL A 46 5.22 -1.30 -8.19
CA VAL A 46 5.66 -2.66 -8.08
C VAL A 46 4.49 -3.61 -8.26
N TYR A 47 3.36 -3.25 -7.66
CA TYR A 47 2.18 -4.09 -7.75
C TYR A 47 1.41 -3.87 -9.04
N GLU A 48 1.56 -2.71 -9.61
CA GLU A 48 0.94 -2.46 -10.87
C GLU A 48 1.48 -3.34 -11.97
N LYS A 49 2.76 -3.60 -11.92
CA LYS A 49 3.34 -4.42 -12.92
C LYS A 49 2.72 -5.78 -12.92
N ASP A 50 2.48 -6.34 -11.76
CA ASP A 50 1.90 -7.63 -11.68
C ASP A 50 0.47 -7.59 -12.16
N ILE A 51 -0.24 -6.57 -11.80
CA ILE A 51 -1.58 -6.47 -12.22
C ILE A 51 -1.68 -6.36 -13.70
N ASP A 52 -0.76 -5.64 -14.27
CA ASP A 52 -0.78 -5.41 -15.65
C ASP A 52 -0.78 -6.64 -16.46
N TYR A 53 -0.06 -7.64 -16.07
CA TYR A 53 0.00 -8.77 -16.82
C TYR A 53 -1.10 -9.66 -16.61
N ASN A 54 -1.59 -9.76 -15.52
CA ASN A 54 -2.51 -10.71 -15.26
C ASN A 54 -3.73 -10.31 -14.94
N TYR A 55 -4.05 -9.20 -15.15
CA TYR A 55 -5.16 -8.77 -14.65
C TYR A 55 -6.29 -9.56 -15.00
N ASP A 56 -6.21 -10.26 -15.95
CA ASP A 56 -7.35 -10.96 -16.26
C ASP A 56 -7.41 -12.18 -15.49
N ILE A 57 -6.55 -12.47 -14.79
CA ILE A 57 -6.54 -13.57 -14.12
C ILE A 57 -7.31 -13.72 -13.11
N ASP A 58 -7.84 -13.75 -12.82
CA ASP A 58 -8.60 -14.11 -11.89
C ASP A 58 -8.27 -14.19 -10.66
N TRP A 59 -7.43 -13.75 -10.36
CA TRP A 59 -7.08 -13.87 -9.13
C TRP A 59 -8.09 -13.66 -8.26
N GLU A 60 -9.06 -13.42 -8.77
CA GLU A 60 -9.98 -13.23 -8.01
C GLU A 60 -10.33 -14.34 -7.39
N VAL A 61 -9.99 -15.12 -7.64
CA VAL A 61 -10.37 -16.20 -7.12
C VAL A 61 -10.28 -16.34 -5.89
#